data_2789e54d49f95358bbd884aa0e3b0d69
#
_entry.id   2789e54d49f95358bbd884aa0e3b0d69
#
_cell.length_a   1.000
_cell.length_b   1.000
_cell.length_c   1.000
_cell.angle_alpha   90.00
_cell.angle_beta   90.00
_cell.angle_gamma   90.00
#
_symmetry.space_group_name_H-M   'P 1'
#
loop_
_entity.id
_entity.type
_entity.pdbx_description
1 polymer ?
#
loop_
_entity_poly.entity_id
_entity_poly.type
_entity_poly.pdbx_seq_one_letter_code
_entity_poly.pdbx_strand_id
1 'polypeptide(L)'
;NIPGAGATDVFGAVMYAVTMGIIWFITVSVSPWQAGRNMMAKSEHVTFRAGAIAAACTVIFLMYLNLQSVTVLNLNPGMEDPQRVLIWAAFHVMPKLVGTLMLAGIMAAGLSSASTFLSVIGFSITSDIVFVEFKSEKQQLFVSRVIMLILGAISLLLAYTGIGSVRIVTYFASTIIAASWGVSAIGSVVSKK
;
A
#
# COMPACT_ATOMS: atom_id res chain seq x y z
N ASN A 1 18.14 -14.82 6.13
CA ASN A 1 18.32 -14.32 4.75
C ASN A 1 17.09 -13.48 4.42
N ILE A 2 17.27 -12.17 4.23
CA ILE A 2 16.23 -11.31 3.68
C ILE A 2 16.31 -11.52 2.15
N PRO A 3 15.37 -12.25 1.52
CA PRO A 3 15.43 -12.47 0.08
C PRO A 3 15.30 -11.12 -0.63
N GLY A 4 16.27 -10.78 -1.44
CA GLY A 4 16.36 -9.50 -2.15
C GLY A 4 17.28 -8.47 -1.49
N ALA A 5 17.65 -8.63 -0.22
CA ALA A 5 18.64 -7.74 0.37
C ALA A 5 20.07 -8.12 -0.06
N GLY A 6 20.32 -9.39 -0.41
CA GLY A 6 21.68 -9.87 -0.74
C GLY A 6 22.72 -9.56 0.34
N ALA A 7 22.27 -8.94 1.42
CA ALA A 7 23.11 -8.39 2.47
C ALA A 7 23.55 -9.51 3.41
N THR A 8 24.77 -9.91 3.25
CA THR A 8 25.48 -10.80 4.18
C THR A 8 26.11 -10.00 5.33
N ASP A 9 26.11 -8.67 5.21
CA ASP A 9 26.73 -7.73 6.14
C ASP A 9 25.75 -6.61 6.57
N VAL A 10 26.08 -5.95 7.67
CA VAL A 10 25.27 -4.86 8.25
C VAL A 10 25.17 -3.67 7.29
N PHE A 11 26.24 -3.37 6.56
CA PHE A 11 26.26 -2.25 5.61
C PHE A 11 25.25 -2.45 4.48
N GLY A 12 25.23 -3.62 3.87
CA GLY A 12 24.26 -3.95 2.83
C GLY A 12 22.81 -3.92 3.34
N ALA A 13 22.56 -4.36 4.58
CA ALA A 13 21.23 -4.28 5.20
C ALA A 13 20.77 -2.83 5.40
N VAL A 14 21.68 -1.94 5.85
CA VAL A 14 21.40 -0.51 6.03
C VAL A 14 21.14 0.15 4.67
N MET A 15 21.99 -0.10 3.67
CA MET A 15 21.80 0.45 2.31
C MET A 15 20.46 0.00 1.70
N TYR A 16 20.10 -1.24 1.88
CA TYR A 16 18.79 -1.74 1.44
C TYR A 16 17.64 -1.00 2.14
N ALA A 17 17.72 -0.84 3.47
CA ALA A 17 16.68 -0.15 4.24
C ALA A 17 16.54 1.33 3.81
N VAL A 18 17.67 2.02 3.59
CA VAL A 18 17.68 3.41 3.11
C VAL A 18 17.06 3.52 1.71
N THR A 19 17.48 2.65 0.80
CA THR A 19 16.95 2.64 -0.58
C THR A 19 15.44 2.40 -0.59
N MET A 20 14.98 1.40 0.16
CA MET A 20 13.54 1.12 0.27
C MET A 20 12.79 2.26 0.94
N GLY A 21 13.38 2.88 1.96
CA GLY A 21 12.80 4.05 2.62
C GLY A 21 12.60 5.21 1.65
N ILE A 22 13.57 5.49 0.80
CA ILE A 22 13.48 6.55 -0.24
C ILE A 22 12.40 6.21 -1.27
N ILE A 23 12.37 4.98 -1.77
CA ILE A 23 11.35 4.53 -2.74
C ILE A 23 9.95 4.68 -2.15
N TRP A 24 9.74 4.21 -0.92
CA TRP A 24 8.46 4.34 -0.24
C TRP A 24 8.08 5.78 0.04
N PHE A 25 9.03 6.61 0.46
CA PHE A 25 8.80 8.04 0.67
C PHE A 25 8.30 8.71 -0.62
N ILE A 26 8.99 8.50 -1.74
CA ILE A 26 8.57 9.05 -3.04
C ILE A 26 7.21 8.49 -3.43
N THR A 27 7.03 7.16 -3.39
CA THR A 27 5.78 6.50 -3.77
C THR A 27 4.58 7.06 -3.01
N VAL A 28 4.68 7.19 -1.69
CA VAL A 28 3.56 7.69 -0.87
C VAL A 28 3.32 9.17 -1.14
N SER A 29 4.39 9.98 -1.30
CA SER A 29 4.27 11.43 -1.51
C SER A 29 3.57 11.80 -2.82
N VAL A 30 3.82 11.03 -3.90
CA VAL A 30 3.29 11.34 -5.24
C VAL A 30 2.08 10.49 -5.62
N SER A 31 1.69 9.55 -4.79
CA SER A 31 0.62 8.61 -5.13
C SER A 31 -0.74 9.28 -5.29
N PRO A 32 -1.53 8.89 -6.31
CA PRO A 32 -2.83 9.51 -6.57
C PRO A 32 -3.80 9.42 -5.41
N TRP A 33 -3.77 8.31 -4.65
CA TRP A 33 -4.66 8.14 -3.50
C TRP A 33 -4.32 9.10 -2.34
N GLN A 34 -3.06 9.47 -2.18
CA GLN A 34 -2.65 10.43 -1.16
C GLN A 34 -2.91 11.87 -1.64
N ALA A 35 -2.63 12.15 -2.91
CA ALA A 35 -2.93 13.45 -3.53
C ALA A 35 -4.42 13.78 -3.43
N GLY A 36 -5.30 12.82 -3.73
CA GLY A 36 -6.75 12.99 -3.59
C GLY A 36 -7.19 13.36 -2.16
N ARG A 37 -6.57 12.75 -1.15
CA ARG A 37 -6.85 13.09 0.27
C ARG A 37 -6.37 14.51 0.62
N ASN A 38 -5.21 14.90 0.13
CA ASN A 38 -4.65 16.23 0.37
C ASN A 38 -5.51 17.32 -0.29
N MET A 39 -6.06 17.06 -1.48
CA MET A 39 -6.97 17.99 -2.18
C MET A 39 -8.31 18.17 -1.46
N MET A 40 -8.77 17.20 -0.69
CA MET A 40 -10.00 17.31 0.11
C MET A 40 -9.82 18.07 1.42
N ALA A 41 -8.60 18.42 1.80
CA ALA A 41 -8.33 19.15 3.03
C ALA A 41 -8.76 20.61 2.93
N LYS A 42 -9.27 21.15 4.03
CA LYS A 42 -9.78 22.54 4.11
C LYS A 42 -8.69 23.60 3.85
N SER A 43 -7.43 23.30 4.16
CA SER A 43 -6.29 24.21 3.97
C SER A 43 -4.97 23.43 4.00
N GLU A 44 -3.91 23.99 3.43
CA GLU A 44 -2.56 23.45 3.45
C GLU A 44 -2.06 23.21 4.88
N HIS A 45 -2.38 24.10 5.80
CA HIS A 45 -2.02 23.99 7.21
C HIS A 45 -2.65 22.76 7.89
N VAL A 46 -3.92 22.48 7.57
CA VAL A 46 -4.61 21.27 8.04
C VAL A 46 -3.96 20.02 7.46
N THR A 47 -3.64 20.02 6.17
CA THR A 47 -2.93 18.91 5.50
C THR A 47 -1.60 18.62 6.18
N PHE A 48 -0.79 19.65 6.42
CA PHE A 48 0.52 19.49 7.05
C PHE A 48 0.43 18.92 8.47
N ARG A 49 -0.45 19.49 9.31
CA ARG A 49 -0.66 18.99 10.68
C ARG A 49 -1.20 17.58 10.73
N ALA A 50 -2.20 17.28 9.91
CA ALA A 50 -2.78 15.95 9.82
C ALA A 50 -1.73 14.93 9.34
N GLY A 51 -0.92 15.31 8.35
CA GLY A 51 0.18 14.47 7.84
C GLY A 51 1.24 14.20 8.91
N ALA A 52 1.65 15.21 9.67
CA ALA A 52 2.63 15.04 10.74
C ALA A 52 2.12 14.11 11.87
N ILE A 53 0.88 14.28 12.30
CA ILE A 53 0.26 13.41 13.31
C ILE A 53 0.12 11.98 12.77
N ALA A 54 -0.38 11.83 11.53
CA ALA A 54 -0.52 10.53 10.90
C ALA A 54 0.84 9.81 10.77
N ALA A 55 1.90 10.52 10.38
CA ALA A 55 3.24 9.98 10.29
C ALA A 55 3.74 9.47 11.65
N ALA A 56 3.60 10.27 12.71
CA ALA A 56 4.01 9.87 14.06
C ALA A 56 3.24 8.62 14.53
N CYS A 57 1.92 8.58 14.37
CA CYS A 57 1.10 7.43 14.71
C CYS A 57 1.50 6.18 13.89
N THR A 58 1.76 6.36 12.59
CA THR A 58 2.18 5.26 11.71
C THR A 58 3.52 4.67 12.14
N VAL A 59 4.51 5.50 12.49
CA VAL A 59 5.82 5.02 12.96
C VAL A 59 5.66 4.20 14.25
N ILE A 60 4.90 4.68 15.23
CA ILE A 60 4.65 3.96 16.48
C ILE A 60 3.97 2.62 16.21
N PHE A 61 2.95 2.61 15.34
CA PHE A 61 2.22 1.41 14.98
C PHE A 61 3.10 0.39 14.25
N LEU A 62 3.91 0.83 13.28
CA LEU A 62 4.83 -0.03 12.56
C LEU A 62 5.92 -0.61 13.49
N MET A 63 6.45 0.18 14.41
CA MET A 63 7.39 -0.34 15.44
C MET A 63 6.75 -1.45 16.26
N TYR A 64 5.52 -1.25 16.72
CA TYR A 64 4.78 -2.26 17.46
C TYR A 64 4.57 -3.55 16.66
N LEU A 65 4.14 -3.45 15.39
CA LEU A 65 3.98 -4.60 14.50
C LEU A 65 5.29 -5.35 14.25
N ASN A 66 6.39 -4.64 14.07
CA ASN A 66 7.70 -5.27 13.90
C ASN A 66 8.15 -6.01 15.15
N LEU A 67 7.97 -5.42 16.34
CA LEU A 67 8.27 -6.08 17.62
C LEU A 67 7.44 -7.36 17.79
N GLN A 68 6.14 -7.31 17.49
CA GLN A 68 5.29 -8.51 17.52
C GLN A 68 5.79 -9.58 16.55
N SER A 69 6.13 -9.20 15.32
CA SER A 69 6.60 -10.14 14.31
C SER A 69 7.89 -10.84 14.74
N VAL A 70 8.86 -10.11 15.29
CA VAL A 70 10.10 -10.68 15.83
C VAL A 70 9.82 -11.61 17.00
N THR A 71 8.94 -11.24 17.91
CA THR A 71 8.56 -12.08 19.05
C THR A 71 7.94 -13.40 18.60
N VAL A 72 7.03 -13.37 17.64
CA VAL A 72 6.38 -14.58 17.12
C VAL A 72 7.36 -15.48 16.38
N LEU A 73 8.29 -14.90 15.59
CA LEU A 73 9.34 -15.66 14.92
C LEU A 73 10.29 -16.36 15.92
N ASN A 74 10.55 -15.73 17.06
CA ASN A 74 11.30 -16.37 18.14
C ASN A 74 10.54 -17.53 18.82
N LEU A 75 9.21 -17.46 18.86
CA LEU A 75 8.36 -18.55 19.38
C LEU A 75 8.23 -19.71 18.39
N ASN A 76 8.34 -19.45 17.11
CA ASN A 76 8.30 -20.46 16.04
C ASN A 76 9.40 -20.20 15.01
N PRO A 77 10.66 -20.53 15.32
CA PRO A 77 11.79 -20.27 14.43
C PRO A 77 11.79 -21.12 13.15
N GLY A 78 10.99 -22.19 13.11
CA GLY A 78 10.83 -23.07 11.94
C GLY A 78 9.69 -22.68 10.99
N MET A 79 9.19 -21.46 11.05
CA MET A 79 8.08 -21.02 10.19
C MET A 79 8.50 -20.97 8.72
N GLU A 80 7.85 -21.77 7.88
CA GLU A 80 8.15 -21.85 6.44
C GLU A 80 7.84 -20.56 5.69
N ASP A 81 6.76 -19.88 6.07
CA ASP A 81 6.31 -18.63 5.43
C ASP A 81 6.19 -17.49 6.45
N PRO A 82 7.21 -16.59 6.55
CA PRO A 82 7.18 -15.45 7.46
C PRO A 82 6.03 -14.46 7.18
N GLN A 83 5.39 -14.51 6.01
CA GLN A 83 4.25 -13.64 5.71
C GLN A 83 3.00 -14.01 6.54
N ARG A 84 2.95 -15.23 7.07
CA ARG A 84 1.84 -15.73 7.89
C ARG A 84 2.03 -15.51 9.39
N VAL A 85 3.10 -14.82 9.80
CA VAL A 85 3.47 -14.66 11.22
C VAL A 85 2.34 -14.12 12.08
N LEU A 86 1.63 -13.09 11.61
CA LEU A 86 0.53 -12.49 12.36
C LEU A 86 -0.72 -13.39 12.37
N ILE A 87 -0.99 -14.08 11.29
CA ILE A 87 -2.10 -15.06 11.20
C ILE A 87 -1.82 -16.22 12.14
N TRP A 88 -0.60 -16.74 12.14
CA TRP A 88 -0.20 -17.82 13.06
C TRP A 88 -0.32 -17.40 14.52
N ALA A 89 0.12 -16.18 14.86
CA ALA A 89 0.00 -15.64 16.21
C ALA A 89 -1.46 -15.52 16.66
N ALA A 90 -2.36 -15.11 15.78
CA ALA A 90 -3.78 -15.00 16.06
C ALA A 90 -4.42 -16.34 16.43
N PHE A 91 -3.95 -17.44 15.83
CA PHE A 91 -4.50 -18.78 16.09
C PHE A 91 -3.84 -19.50 17.27
N HIS A 92 -2.55 -19.28 17.54
CA HIS A 92 -1.78 -20.11 18.47
C HIS A 92 -1.36 -19.39 19.75
N VAL A 93 -1.22 -18.08 19.72
CA VAL A 93 -0.69 -17.30 20.86
C VAL A 93 -1.76 -16.47 21.54
N MET A 94 -2.71 -15.95 20.77
CA MET A 94 -3.72 -15.02 21.29
C MET A 94 -4.96 -15.73 21.82
N PRO A 95 -5.63 -15.15 22.85
CA PRO A 95 -6.99 -15.57 23.22
C PRO A 95 -7.92 -15.50 22.01
N LYS A 96 -8.85 -16.44 21.87
CA LYS A 96 -9.73 -16.56 20.68
C LYS A 96 -10.39 -15.25 20.26
N LEU A 97 -10.91 -14.47 21.21
CA LEU A 97 -11.56 -13.19 20.91
C LEU A 97 -10.57 -12.19 20.30
N VAL A 98 -9.38 -12.05 20.89
CA VAL A 98 -8.34 -11.12 20.43
C VAL A 98 -7.81 -11.54 19.07
N GLY A 99 -7.52 -12.82 18.87
CA GLY A 99 -7.08 -13.36 17.59
C GLY A 99 -8.10 -13.13 16.46
N THR A 100 -9.40 -13.35 16.75
CA THR A 100 -10.48 -13.08 15.78
C THR A 100 -10.57 -11.60 15.43
N LEU A 101 -10.50 -10.69 16.41
CA LEU A 101 -10.51 -9.25 16.17
C LEU A 101 -9.27 -8.80 15.36
N MET A 102 -8.12 -9.37 15.63
CA MET A 102 -6.90 -9.10 14.87
C MET A 102 -7.04 -9.53 13.40
N LEU A 103 -7.55 -10.74 13.14
CA LEU A 103 -7.78 -11.22 11.78
C LEU A 103 -8.81 -10.35 11.05
N ALA A 104 -9.90 -9.98 11.72
CA ALA A 104 -10.89 -9.06 11.17
C ALA A 104 -10.28 -7.69 10.83
N GLY A 105 -9.41 -7.18 11.69
CA GLY A 105 -8.67 -5.93 11.46
C GLY A 105 -7.74 -5.99 10.26
N ILE A 106 -6.99 -7.10 10.09
CA ILE A 106 -6.12 -7.32 8.93
C ILE A 106 -6.94 -7.36 7.64
N MET A 107 -8.07 -8.09 7.65
CA MET A 107 -8.98 -8.14 6.50
C MET A 107 -9.58 -6.78 6.18
N ALA A 108 -10.03 -6.04 7.19
CA ALA A 108 -10.59 -4.70 7.01
C ALA A 108 -9.56 -3.71 6.43
N ALA A 109 -8.32 -3.76 6.88
CA ALA A 109 -7.24 -2.94 6.35
C ALA A 109 -6.95 -3.27 4.86
N GLY A 110 -6.91 -4.56 4.52
CA GLY A 110 -6.74 -5.01 3.14
C GLY A 110 -7.88 -4.55 2.23
N LEU A 111 -9.13 -4.74 2.65
CA LEU A 111 -10.32 -4.32 1.88
C LEU A 111 -10.39 -2.80 1.72
N SER A 112 -10.04 -2.03 2.75
CA SER A 112 -9.99 -0.57 2.68
C SER A 112 -8.98 -0.08 1.62
N SER A 113 -7.79 -0.69 1.58
CA SER A 113 -6.77 -0.35 0.59
C SER A 113 -7.20 -0.77 -0.82
N ALA A 114 -7.71 -1.99 -0.98
CA ALA A 114 -8.16 -2.52 -2.26
C ALA A 114 -9.28 -1.65 -2.86
N SER A 115 -10.28 -1.27 -2.07
CA SER A 115 -11.37 -0.41 -2.52
C SER A 115 -10.90 0.98 -2.95
N THR A 116 -9.91 1.54 -2.24
CA THR A 116 -9.32 2.83 -2.60
C THR A 116 -8.58 2.75 -3.93
N PHE A 117 -7.74 1.74 -4.11
CA PHE A 117 -6.99 1.56 -5.36
C PHE A 117 -7.91 1.30 -6.56
N LEU A 118 -8.89 0.42 -6.41
CA LEU A 118 -9.88 0.14 -7.46
C LEU A 118 -10.66 1.41 -7.84
N SER A 119 -11.04 2.23 -6.86
CA SER A 119 -11.74 3.48 -7.12
C SER A 119 -10.86 4.47 -7.90
N VAL A 120 -9.62 4.68 -7.47
CA VAL A 120 -8.69 5.58 -8.16
C VAL A 120 -8.47 5.13 -9.60
N ILE A 121 -8.16 3.85 -9.82
CA ILE A 121 -7.91 3.31 -11.15
C ILE A 121 -9.19 3.37 -12.00
N GLY A 122 -10.34 2.98 -11.44
CA GLY A 122 -11.60 3.00 -12.16
C GLY A 122 -12.00 4.40 -12.61
N PHE A 123 -11.82 5.41 -11.77
CA PHE A 123 -12.08 6.80 -12.14
C PHE A 123 -11.07 7.31 -13.17
N SER A 124 -9.77 7.06 -13.00
CA SER A 124 -8.74 7.48 -13.97
C SER A 124 -8.97 6.85 -15.34
N ILE A 125 -9.29 5.56 -15.42
CA ILE A 125 -9.59 4.94 -16.72
C ILE A 125 -10.82 5.58 -17.36
N THR A 126 -11.85 5.85 -16.55
CA THR A 126 -13.10 6.43 -17.07
C THR A 126 -12.92 7.87 -17.53
N SER A 127 -12.11 8.68 -16.82
CA SER A 127 -11.90 10.10 -17.16
C SER A 127 -10.82 10.32 -18.21
N ASP A 128 -9.75 9.51 -18.19
CA ASP A 128 -8.54 9.82 -18.92
C ASP A 128 -8.34 8.93 -20.17
N ILE A 129 -8.94 7.72 -20.16
CA ILE A 129 -8.74 6.72 -21.25
C ILE A 129 -10.01 6.54 -22.06
N VAL A 130 -11.18 6.55 -21.42
CA VAL A 130 -12.45 6.37 -22.13
C VAL A 130 -12.86 7.71 -22.73
N PHE A 131 -12.48 7.96 -23.98
CA PHE A 131 -12.83 9.17 -24.76
C PHE A 131 -14.31 9.17 -25.17
N VAL A 132 -15.23 9.08 -24.24
CA VAL A 132 -16.67 9.15 -24.48
C VAL A 132 -17.24 10.34 -23.69
N GLU A 133 -17.89 11.25 -24.41
CA GLU A 133 -18.70 12.29 -23.76
C GLU A 133 -19.90 11.65 -23.07
N PHE A 134 -19.84 11.56 -21.74
CA PHE A 134 -20.94 11.03 -20.96
C PHE A 134 -22.09 12.03 -20.92
N LYS A 135 -23.27 11.58 -21.27
CA LYS A 135 -24.50 12.42 -21.24
C LYS A 135 -24.98 12.75 -19.82
N SER A 136 -24.51 12.01 -18.81
CA SER A 136 -24.85 12.24 -17.41
C SER A 136 -23.78 11.67 -16.46
N GLU A 137 -23.65 12.27 -15.28
CA GLU A 137 -22.79 11.77 -14.20
C GLU A 137 -23.14 10.33 -13.79
N LYS A 138 -24.41 9.95 -13.84
CA LYS A 138 -24.85 8.59 -13.53
C LYS A 138 -24.29 7.57 -14.50
N GLN A 139 -24.17 7.93 -15.77
CA GLN A 139 -23.57 7.05 -16.79
C GLN A 139 -22.08 6.90 -16.56
N GLN A 140 -21.37 7.99 -16.27
CA GLN A 140 -19.94 7.97 -15.94
C GLN A 140 -19.67 7.09 -14.71
N LEU A 141 -20.45 7.25 -13.64
CA LEU A 141 -20.34 6.43 -12.44
C LEU A 141 -20.63 4.95 -12.71
N PHE A 142 -21.60 4.65 -13.55
CA PHE A 142 -21.88 3.26 -13.92
C PHE A 142 -20.73 2.61 -14.65
N VAL A 143 -20.15 3.30 -15.64
CA VAL A 143 -18.98 2.81 -16.40
C VAL A 143 -17.80 2.61 -15.46
N SER A 144 -17.51 3.56 -14.56
CA SER A 144 -16.43 3.43 -13.56
C SER A 144 -16.62 2.18 -12.69
N ARG A 145 -17.85 1.91 -12.23
CA ARG A 145 -18.15 0.71 -11.44
C ARG A 145 -17.93 -0.58 -12.20
N VAL A 146 -18.32 -0.63 -13.47
CA VAL A 146 -18.07 -1.79 -14.33
C VAL A 146 -16.58 -2.04 -14.50
N ILE A 147 -15.81 -0.98 -14.75
CA ILE A 147 -14.34 -1.07 -14.84
C ILE A 147 -13.73 -1.58 -13.53
N MET A 148 -14.16 -1.05 -12.38
CA MET A 148 -13.71 -1.52 -11.06
C MET A 148 -14.02 -3.00 -10.83
N LEU A 149 -15.19 -3.49 -11.24
CA LEU A 149 -15.56 -4.90 -11.13
C LEU A 149 -14.65 -5.79 -12.01
N ILE A 150 -14.39 -5.38 -13.24
CA ILE A 150 -13.50 -6.12 -14.15
C ILE A 150 -12.09 -6.18 -13.58
N LEU A 151 -11.54 -5.05 -13.15
CA LEU A 151 -10.20 -4.98 -12.54
C LEU A 151 -10.11 -5.77 -11.25
N GLY A 152 -11.16 -5.73 -10.42
CA GLY A 152 -11.25 -6.53 -9.21
C GLY A 152 -11.26 -8.03 -9.51
N ALA A 153 -12.00 -8.46 -10.51
CA ALA A 153 -12.02 -9.86 -10.95
C ALA A 153 -10.63 -10.31 -11.48
N ILE A 154 -9.99 -9.49 -12.31
CA ILE A 154 -8.64 -9.75 -12.80
C ILE A 154 -7.65 -9.85 -11.63
N SER A 155 -7.70 -8.93 -10.68
CA SER A 155 -6.83 -8.93 -9.50
C SER A 155 -7.02 -10.18 -8.65
N LEU A 156 -8.27 -10.65 -8.48
CA LEU A 156 -8.60 -11.90 -7.80
C LEU A 156 -8.03 -13.12 -8.51
N LEU A 157 -8.17 -13.19 -9.82
CA LEU A 157 -7.60 -14.27 -10.64
C LEU A 157 -6.08 -14.31 -10.53
N LEU A 158 -5.42 -13.14 -10.62
CA LEU A 158 -3.96 -13.05 -10.45
C LEU A 158 -3.53 -13.45 -9.03
N ALA A 159 -4.27 -13.06 -8.01
CA ALA A 159 -3.98 -13.46 -6.64
C ALA A 159 -4.13 -14.98 -6.44
N TYR A 160 -5.13 -15.60 -7.08
CA TYR A 160 -5.36 -17.04 -7.02
C TYR A 160 -4.24 -17.84 -7.69
N THR A 161 -3.63 -17.32 -8.75
CA THR A 161 -2.50 -17.98 -9.43
C THR A 161 -1.21 -17.96 -8.62
N GLY A 162 -1.16 -17.23 -7.49
CA GLY A 162 0.00 -17.19 -6.61
C GLY A 162 1.25 -16.57 -7.23
N ILE A 163 1.09 -15.64 -8.17
CA ILE A 163 2.20 -14.98 -8.86
C ILE A 163 3.04 -14.15 -7.88
N GLY A 164 4.04 -14.78 -7.29
CA GLY A 164 5.03 -14.15 -6.43
C GLY A 164 4.56 -13.85 -5.00
N SER A 165 5.51 -13.48 -4.15
CA SER A 165 5.17 -13.02 -2.80
C SER A 165 4.57 -11.61 -2.84
N VAL A 166 3.64 -11.33 -1.93
CA VAL A 166 3.02 -9.99 -1.76
C VAL A 166 4.08 -8.89 -1.71
N ARG A 167 5.21 -9.16 -1.05
CA ARG A 167 6.34 -8.24 -0.95
C ARG A 167 6.95 -7.87 -2.31
N ILE A 168 7.22 -8.87 -3.17
CA ILE A 168 7.81 -8.63 -4.49
C ILE A 168 6.85 -7.80 -5.36
N VAL A 169 5.57 -8.16 -5.39
CA VAL A 169 4.54 -7.42 -6.14
C VAL A 169 4.44 -5.98 -5.64
N THR A 170 4.45 -5.77 -4.33
CA THR A 170 4.37 -4.44 -3.72
C THR A 170 5.60 -3.59 -4.05
N TYR A 171 6.81 -4.15 -3.99
CA TYR A 171 8.03 -3.42 -4.36
C TYR A 171 8.06 -3.05 -5.83
N PHE A 172 7.66 -3.96 -6.70
CA PHE A 172 7.58 -3.70 -8.14
C PHE A 172 6.59 -2.57 -8.45
N ALA A 173 5.38 -2.64 -7.89
CA ALA A 173 4.37 -1.60 -8.03
C ALA A 173 4.85 -0.25 -7.48
N SER A 174 5.48 -0.23 -6.30
CA SER A 174 6.01 0.99 -5.69
C SER A 174 7.11 1.62 -6.53
N THR A 175 7.99 0.81 -7.13
CA THR A 175 9.06 1.30 -8.00
C THR A 175 8.49 1.92 -9.28
N ILE A 176 7.47 1.31 -9.88
CA ILE A 176 6.79 1.87 -11.06
C ILE A 176 6.15 3.21 -10.71
N ILE A 177 5.43 3.31 -9.59
CA ILE A 177 4.79 4.55 -9.14
C ILE A 177 5.84 5.63 -8.87
N ALA A 178 6.91 5.30 -8.14
CA ALA A 178 7.98 6.25 -7.85
C ALA A 178 8.67 6.75 -9.13
N ALA A 179 8.93 5.87 -10.09
CA ALA A 179 9.61 6.22 -11.34
C ALA A 179 8.71 7.05 -12.26
N SER A 180 7.43 6.72 -12.38
CA SER A 180 6.51 7.42 -13.30
C SER A 180 6.01 8.75 -12.73
N TRP A 181 5.51 8.74 -11.50
CA TRP A 181 4.88 9.93 -10.89
C TRP A 181 5.89 10.81 -10.16
N GLY A 182 6.96 10.22 -9.59
CA GLY A 182 7.99 10.96 -8.87
C GLY A 182 8.75 11.93 -9.79
N VAL A 183 9.12 11.50 -10.98
CA VAL A 183 9.80 12.34 -11.97
C VAL A 183 8.91 13.49 -12.41
N SER A 184 7.64 13.20 -12.71
CA SER A 184 6.66 14.21 -13.13
C SER A 184 6.39 15.23 -12.02
N ALA A 185 6.26 14.78 -10.76
CA ALA A 185 6.03 15.65 -9.61
C ALA A 185 7.24 16.56 -9.35
N ILE A 186 8.46 16.02 -9.35
CA ILE A 186 9.68 16.80 -9.19
C ILE A 186 9.82 17.81 -10.34
N GLY A 187 9.58 17.36 -11.57
CA GLY A 187 9.62 18.20 -12.76
C GLY A 187 8.65 19.39 -12.69
N SER A 188 7.44 19.18 -12.19
CA SER A 188 6.44 20.24 -12.02
C SER A 188 6.81 21.28 -10.97
N VAL A 189 7.57 20.90 -9.93
CA VAL A 189 8.04 21.81 -8.89
C VAL A 189 9.28 22.58 -9.35
N VAL A 190 10.20 21.94 -10.05
CA VAL A 190 11.47 22.54 -10.50
C VAL A 190 11.28 23.39 -11.76
N SER A 191 10.40 22.97 -12.65
CA SER A 191 10.08 23.69 -13.91
C SER A 191 9.00 24.78 -13.70
N LYS A 192 9.13 25.58 -12.67
CA LYS A 192 8.33 26.81 -12.56
C LYS A 192 8.79 27.80 -13.65
N LYS A 193 8.18 27.68 -14.81
CA LYS A 193 8.05 28.74 -15.81
C LYS A 193 6.58 29.01 -16.03
#